data_8fd14bbd19b8d7cf7223eea4dfecc775
#
_entry.id   8fd14bbd19b8d7cf7223eea4dfecc775
#
_cell.length_a   1.000
_cell.length_b   1.000
_cell.length_c   1.000
_cell.angle_alpha   90.00
_cell.angle_beta   90.00
_cell.angle_gamma   90.00
#
_symmetry.space_group_name_H-M   'P 1'
#
loop_
_entity.id
_entity.type
_entity.pdbx_description
1 polymer ?
#
loop_
_entity_poly.entity_id
_entity_poly.type
_entity_poly.pdbx_seq_one_letter_code
_entity_poly.pdbx_strand_id
1 'polypeptide(L)'
;MTISPSAKLLRGFAADFLTCHNTSVVERIMDPAYCLSIGGFLLEGRDNHYLPATAAQLDQFPGLCVTVHDTIIGADAVAMRFTEHGASIKHSGRVSTWGGVTLFKIENGRLRQGWAEEDYFARKRQLSTGIPDAIREPCPSPWDSEPKLPDAQTEAIARHWLASLTAQPVVDEISAEGPRFADLVEIDTVEISALFSAGPRAAFHAVCTGRYRGGFDDVDAAHHGKPVTLRLAGLLSTDGAAVIHAQVAADRLGLHRSLLGPR
;
A
#
# COMPACT_ATOMS: atom_id res chain seq x y z
N MET A 1 -15.64 5.43 24.68
CA MET A 1 -14.37 5.73 24.01
C MET A 1 -14.64 6.63 22.83
N THR A 2 -13.89 7.69 22.63
CA THR A 2 -14.01 8.56 21.44
C THR A 2 -12.86 8.25 20.50
N ILE A 3 -13.18 8.03 19.22
CA ILE A 3 -12.15 7.84 18.18
C ILE A 3 -11.23 9.07 18.13
N SER A 4 -9.92 8.86 18.11
CA SER A 4 -8.92 9.93 18.06
C SER A 4 -9.01 10.76 16.76
N PRO A 5 -8.52 12.02 16.73
CA PRO A 5 -8.56 12.83 15.51
C PRO A 5 -7.85 12.17 14.32
N SER A 6 -6.66 11.59 14.51
CA SER A 6 -5.91 10.91 13.45
C SER A 6 -6.62 9.64 12.95
N ALA A 7 -7.20 8.83 13.86
CA ALA A 7 -8.01 7.68 13.47
C ALA A 7 -9.29 8.08 12.71
N LYS A 8 -9.91 9.24 13.06
CA LYS A 8 -11.04 9.77 12.30
C LYS A 8 -10.69 10.13 10.86
N LEU A 9 -9.49 10.66 10.61
CA LEU A 9 -9.03 10.95 9.25
C LEU A 9 -8.91 9.65 8.44
N LEU A 10 -8.29 8.61 9.01
CA LEU A 10 -8.12 7.33 8.35
C LEU A 10 -9.45 6.62 8.12
N ARG A 11 -10.37 6.65 9.10
CA ARG A 11 -11.74 6.16 8.93
C ARG A 11 -12.48 6.93 7.83
N GLY A 12 -12.40 8.25 7.84
CA GLY A 12 -13.00 9.12 6.82
C GLY A 12 -12.51 8.75 5.42
N PHE A 13 -11.23 8.43 5.29
CA PHE A 13 -10.64 7.97 4.04
C PHE A 13 -11.18 6.59 3.61
N ALA A 14 -11.05 5.57 4.44
CA ALA A 14 -11.36 4.18 4.07
C ALA A 14 -12.87 3.90 4.00
N ALA A 15 -13.62 4.34 5.00
CA ALA A 15 -15.03 4.03 5.12
C ALA A 15 -15.92 5.09 4.44
N ASP A 16 -15.79 6.35 4.86
CA ASP A 16 -16.75 7.38 4.44
C ASP A 16 -16.51 7.82 2.98
N PHE A 17 -15.24 7.88 2.54
CA PHE A 17 -14.90 8.25 1.15
C PHE A 17 -14.88 7.03 0.23
N LEU A 18 -13.94 6.08 0.40
CA LEU A 18 -13.74 5.00 -0.57
C LEU A 18 -14.90 3.98 -0.56
N THR A 19 -15.33 3.49 0.60
CA THR A 19 -16.40 2.49 0.69
C THR A 19 -17.78 3.08 0.43
N CYS A 20 -18.07 4.26 0.99
CA CYS A 20 -19.37 4.92 0.77
C CYS A 20 -19.41 5.77 -0.50
N HIS A 21 -18.32 5.87 -1.26
CA HIS A 21 -18.17 6.70 -2.47
C HIS A 21 -18.55 8.17 -2.24
N ASN A 22 -18.37 8.66 -1.00
CA ASN A 22 -18.77 10.02 -0.62
C ASN A 22 -17.63 11.02 -0.80
N THR A 23 -17.53 11.62 -1.97
CA THR A 23 -16.50 12.61 -2.30
C THR A 23 -16.56 13.88 -1.45
N SER A 24 -17.74 14.23 -0.87
CA SER A 24 -17.87 15.43 -0.02
C SER A 24 -17.07 15.36 1.29
N VAL A 25 -16.65 14.15 1.67
CA VAL A 25 -15.80 13.95 2.86
C VAL A 25 -14.38 14.46 2.61
N VAL A 26 -13.90 14.39 1.36
CA VAL A 26 -12.50 14.62 1.01
C VAL A 26 -12.01 16.00 1.38
N GLU A 27 -12.84 17.04 1.19
CA GLU A 27 -12.49 18.41 1.57
C GLU A 27 -12.21 18.60 3.07
N ARG A 28 -12.82 17.76 3.91
CA ARG A 28 -12.65 17.82 5.35
C ARG A 28 -11.43 17.08 5.84
N ILE A 29 -11.07 15.96 5.16
CA ILE A 29 -10.02 15.06 5.60
C ILE A 29 -8.69 15.27 4.88
N MET A 30 -8.69 15.87 3.68
CA MET A 30 -7.49 16.07 2.87
C MET A 30 -7.20 17.55 2.63
N ASP A 31 -5.91 17.88 2.68
CA ASP A 31 -5.41 19.20 2.29
C ASP A 31 -5.60 19.42 0.78
N PRO A 32 -5.92 20.64 0.29
CA PRO A 32 -5.99 20.94 -1.14
C PRO A 32 -4.70 20.60 -1.90
N ALA A 33 -3.54 20.76 -1.24
CA ALA A 33 -2.23 20.41 -1.81
C ALA A 33 -1.83 18.96 -1.49
N TYR A 34 -2.79 18.07 -1.19
CA TYR A 34 -2.52 16.65 -0.98
C TYR A 34 -1.82 16.04 -2.19
N CYS A 35 -0.81 15.22 -1.96
CA CYS A 35 -0.18 14.42 -3.00
C CYS A 35 -0.09 12.95 -2.58
N LEU A 36 -0.19 12.05 -3.56
CA LEU A 36 -0.05 10.60 -3.39
C LEU A 36 1.04 10.06 -4.30
N SER A 37 1.98 9.33 -3.70
CA SER A 37 2.93 8.48 -4.43
C SER A 37 2.41 7.06 -4.46
N ILE A 38 2.17 6.48 -5.64
CA ILE A 38 1.64 5.11 -5.81
C ILE A 38 2.09 4.52 -7.14
N GLY A 39 2.64 3.32 -7.16
CA GLY A 39 2.99 2.58 -8.38
C GLY A 39 3.95 3.34 -9.30
N GLY A 40 4.78 4.24 -8.75
CA GLY A 40 5.68 5.11 -9.50
C GLY A 40 5.05 6.38 -10.07
N PHE A 41 3.78 6.63 -9.81
CA PHE A 41 3.10 7.87 -10.14
C PHE A 41 3.08 8.82 -8.95
N LEU A 42 3.14 10.11 -9.22
CA LEU A 42 2.91 11.16 -8.25
C LEU A 42 1.64 11.93 -8.66
N LEU A 43 0.59 11.82 -7.83
CA LEU A 43 -0.67 12.55 -8.01
C LEU A 43 -0.60 13.83 -7.18
N GLU A 44 -0.24 14.94 -7.80
CA GLU A 44 -0.06 16.24 -7.13
C GLU A 44 -1.36 17.05 -7.15
N GLY A 45 -1.87 17.37 -5.97
CA GLY A 45 -3.10 18.12 -5.78
C GLY A 45 -4.33 17.22 -5.65
N ARG A 46 -5.07 17.46 -4.56
CA ARG A 46 -6.30 16.75 -4.24
C ARG A 46 -7.30 16.77 -5.40
N ASP A 47 -7.62 17.97 -5.89
CA ASP A 47 -8.72 18.18 -6.83
C ASP A 47 -8.30 17.96 -8.28
N ASN A 48 -7.02 18.23 -8.61
CA ASN A 48 -6.54 18.20 -9.99
C ASN A 48 -6.09 16.82 -10.46
N HIS A 49 -5.53 15.99 -9.56
CA HIS A 49 -5.00 14.68 -9.94
C HIS A 49 -5.56 13.53 -9.10
N TYR A 50 -5.60 13.69 -7.77
CA TYR A 50 -6.01 12.59 -6.89
C TYR A 50 -7.49 12.21 -7.06
N LEU A 51 -8.41 13.18 -6.93
CA LEU A 51 -9.84 12.90 -7.07
C LEU A 51 -10.22 12.38 -8.47
N PRO A 52 -9.72 12.93 -9.59
CA PRO A 52 -10.00 12.36 -10.91
C PRO A 52 -9.52 10.91 -11.07
N ALA A 53 -8.32 10.59 -10.56
CA ALA A 53 -7.78 9.23 -10.61
C ALA A 53 -8.64 8.24 -9.79
N THR A 54 -9.04 8.66 -8.58
CA THR A 54 -9.91 7.84 -7.72
C THR A 54 -11.31 7.69 -8.31
N ALA A 55 -11.90 8.76 -8.88
CA ALA A 55 -13.19 8.70 -9.55
C ALA A 55 -13.18 7.66 -10.68
N ALA A 56 -12.13 7.63 -11.50
CA ALA A 56 -11.98 6.63 -12.57
C ALA A 56 -11.94 5.18 -12.05
N GLN A 57 -11.40 4.95 -10.84
CA GLN A 57 -11.43 3.64 -10.16
C GLN A 57 -12.83 3.31 -9.65
N LEU A 58 -13.50 4.26 -8.99
CA LEU A 58 -14.86 4.08 -8.49
C LEU A 58 -15.86 3.87 -9.64
N ASP A 59 -15.70 4.58 -10.76
CA ASP A 59 -16.50 4.36 -11.97
C ASP A 59 -16.30 2.95 -12.54
N GLN A 60 -15.08 2.41 -12.47
CA GLN A 60 -14.82 1.04 -12.89
C GLN A 60 -15.41 0.00 -11.94
N PHE A 61 -15.42 0.30 -10.64
CA PHE A 61 -15.91 -0.55 -9.57
C PHE A 61 -16.99 0.15 -8.75
N PRO A 62 -18.23 0.29 -9.27
CA PRO A 62 -19.28 1.10 -8.63
C PRO A 62 -19.76 0.55 -7.28
N GLY A 63 -19.40 -0.65 -6.93
CA GLY A 63 -19.62 -1.26 -5.60
C GLY A 63 -18.34 -1.53 -4.85
N LEU A 64 -17.27 -0.76 -5.09
CA LEU A 64 -15.99 -0.94 -4.40
C LEU A 64 -16.16 -0.78 -2.90
N CYS A 65 -15.59 -1.74 -2.16
CA CYS A 65 -15.49 -1.71 -0.71
C CYS A 65 -14.04 -1.83 -0.27
N VAL A 66 -13.72 -1.26 0.89
CA VAL A 66 -12.42 -1.38 1.55
C VAL A 66 -12.58 -2.18 2.85
N THR A 67 -11.90 -3.32 2.92
CA THR A 67 -11.77 -4.09 4.16
C THR A 67 -10.42 -3.73 4.81
N VAL A 68 -10.45 -3.20 6.03
CA VAL A 68 -9.25 -2.83 6.78
C VAL A 68 -8.82 -4.00 7.66
N HIS A 69 -7.55 -4.40 7.54
CA HIS A 69 -6.99 -5.55 8.27
C HIS A 69 -6.10 -5.13 9.44
N ASP A 70 -5.47 -3.96 9.34
CA ASP A 70 -4.55 -3.47 10.37
C ASP A 70 -4.34 -1.96 10.23
N THR A 71 -4.07 -1.28 11.36
CA THR A 71 -3.81 0.15 11.39
C THR A 71 -2.65 0.49 12.32
N ILE A 72 -1.92 1.55 11.98
CA ILE A 72 -0.95 2.21 12.87
C ILE A 72 -1.39 3.66 13.02
N ILE A 73 -1.68 4.07 14.25
CA ILE A 73 -2.17 5.41 14.57
C ILE A 73 -1.12 6.16 15.37
N GLY A 74 -0.51 7.15 14.74
CA GLY A 74 0.32 8.17 15.37
C GLY A 74 -0.42 9.49 15.53
N ALA A 75 0.24 10.50 16.07
CA ALA A 75 -0.34 11.83 16.25
C ALA A 75 -0.42 12.60 14.93
N ASP A 76 0.64 12.52 14.12
CA ASP A 76 0.87 13.27 12.88
C ASP A 76 1.03 12.37 11.65
N ALA A 77 0.89 11.06 11.82
CA ALA A 77 0.92 10.09 10.74
C ALA A 77 0.02 8.89 11.06
N VAL A 78 -0.56 8.30 10.01
CA VAL A 78 -1.37 7.09 10.12
C VAL A 78 -1.08 6.16 8.95
N ALA A 79 -1.28 4.87 9.15
CA ALA A 79 -1.18 3.87 8.09
C ALA A 79 -2.25 2.79 8.26
N MET A 80 -2.59 2.16 7.15
CA MET A 80 -3.44 0.96 7.17
C MET A 80 -2.98 -0.07 6.14
N ARG A 81 -3.20 -1.31 6.49
CA ARG A 81 -3.26 -2.45 5.56
C ARG A 81 -4.72 -2.74 5.25
N PHE A 82 -5.02 -2.90 3.98
CA PHE A 82 -6.39 -3.06 3.51
C PHE A 82 -6.49 -4.01 2.33
N THR A 83 -7.71 -4.39 1.99
CA THR A 83 -8.09 -5.00 0.71
C THR A 83 -9.20 -4.17 0.10
N GLU A 84 -9.00 -3.71 -1.13
CA GLU A 84 -10.08 -3.24 -1.99
C GLU A 84 -10.69 -4.41 -2.74
N HIS A 85 -12.01 -4.39 -2.90
CA HIS A 85 -12.73 -5.45 -3.61
C HIS A 85 -14.02 -4.93 -4.25
N GLY A 86 -14.38 -5.52 -5.37
CA GLY A 86 -15.60 -5.13 -6.10
C GLY A 86 -15.72 -5.82 -7.46
N ALA A 87 -16.86 -5.59 -8.10
CA ALA A 87 -17.14 -6.07 -9.46
C ALA A 87 -16.81 -4.99 -10.48
N SER A 88 -16.00 -5.33 -11.49
CA SER A 88 -15.58 -4.41 -12.56
C SER A 88 -16.59 -4.36 -13.71
N ILE A 89 -17.18 -3.19 -13.98
CA ILE A 89 -18.07 -3.01 -15.14
C ILE A 89 -17.31 -3.17 -16.47
N LYS A 90 -16.03 -2.77 -16.51
CA LYS A 90 -15.17 -2.92 -17.70
C LYS A 90 -14.82 -4.39 -18.03
N HIS A 91 -15.03 -5.31 -17.09
CA HIS A 91 -14.76 -6.73 -17.22
C HIS A 91 -16.02 -7.57 -17.01
N SER A 92 -17.17 -7.08 -17.50
CA SER A 92 -18.46 -7.81 -17.49
C SER A 92 -18.88 -8.30 -16.09
N GLY A 93 -18.63 -7.50 -15.05
CA GLY A 93 -19.00 -7.82 -13.67
C GLY A 93 -18.05 -8.79 -12.96
N ARG A 94 -16.88 -9.13 -13.53
CA ARG A 94 -15.90 -9.96 -12.83
C ARG A 94 -15.45 -9.30 -11.56
N VAL A 95 -15.40 -10.09 -10.48
CA VAL A 95 -14.96 -9.63 -9.16
C VAL A 95 -13.45 -9.73 -9.06
N SER A 96 -12.85 -8.77 -8.38
CA SER A 96 -11.45 -8.85 -7.93
C SER A 96 -11.29 -8.31 -6.53
N THR A 97 -10.25 -8.79 -5.86
CA THR A 97 -9.77 -8.35 -4.55
C THR A 97 -8.28 -8.06 -4.66
N TRP A 98 -7.82 -6.95 -4.12
CA TRP A 98 -6.39 -6.64 -4.13
C TRP A 98 -5.99 -5.93 -2.84
N GLY A 99 -4.92 -6.40 -2.25
CA GLY A 99 -4.39 -5.87 -1.00
C GLY A 99 -3.46 -4.68 -1.22
N GLY A 100 -3.36 -3.82 -0.22
CA GLY A 100 -2.45 -2.70 -0.22
C GLY A 100 -2.06 -2.24 1.18
N VAL A 101 -1.07 -1.37 1.21
CA VAL A 101 -0.69 -0.57 2.37
C VAL A 101 -0.65 0.90 1.95
N THR A 102 -1.24 1.76 2.75
CA THR A 102 -1.15 3.21 2.58
C THR A 102 -0.70 3.86 3.88
N LEU A 103 0.17 4.87 3.74
CA LEU A 103 0.65 5.72 4.81
C LEU A 103 0.25 7.16 4.51
N PHE A 104 -0.08 7.92 5.55
CA PHE A 104 -0.38 9.33 5.42
C PHE A 104 0.37 10.16 6.46
N LYS A 105 0.91 11.29 6.01
CA LYS A 105 1.34 12.39 6.87
C LYS A 105 0.15 13.31 7.12
N ILE A 106 -0.02 13.73 8.37
CA ILE A 106 -1.06 14.65 8.80
C ILE A 106 -0.42 16.02 9.06
N GLU A 107 -0.96 17.05 8.45
CA GLU A 107 -0.60 18.45 8.71
C GLU A 107 -1.89 19.27 8.89
N ASN A 108 -1.91 20.15 9.87
CA ASN A 108 -3.07 21.01 10.18
C ASN A 108 -4.40 20.25 10.29
N GLY A 109 -4.36 19.02 10.86
CA GLY A 109 -5.53 18.17 11.03
C GLY A 109 -6.11 17.58 9.74
N ARG A 110 -5.32 17.51 8.68
CA ARG A 110 -5.68 16.92 7.37
C ARG A 110 -4.58 16.02 6.84
N LEU A 111 -4.96 15.05 6.00
CA LEU A 111 -4.03 14.24 5.23
C LEU A 111 -3.34 15.13 4.20
N ARG A 112 -2.02 15.27 4.29
CA ARG A 112 -1.22 16.18 3.46
C ARG A 112 -0.43 15.46 2.39
N GLN A 113 0.11 14.30 2.71
CA GLN A 113 0.88 13.46 1.80
C GLN A 113 0.56 11.99 2.07
N GLY A 114 0.42 11.21 0.99
CA GLY A 114 0.22 9.78 1.02
C GLY A 114 1.30 9.03 0.26
N TRP A 115 1.58 7.83 0.70
CA TRP A 115 2.36 6.82 0.00
C TRP A 115 1.60 5.52 0.05
N ALA A 116 1.45 4.86 -1.08
CA ALA A 116 0.74 3.59 -1.14
C ALA A 116 1.37 2.63 -2.14
N GLU A 117 1.27 1.35 -1.85
CA GLU A 117 1.44 0.31 -2.86
C GLU A 117 0.29 -0.69 -2.74
N GLU A 118 -0.21 -1.07 -3.91
CA GLU A 118 -1.34 -1.99 -4.05
C GLU A 118 -1.00 -3.09 -5.06
N ASP A 119 -1.49 -4.28 -4.80
CA ASP A 119 -1.26 -5.42 -5.69
C ASP A 119 -2.19 -5.41 -6.91
N TYR A 120 -2.00 -4.44 -7.77
CA TYR A 120 -2.72 -4.36 -9.05
C TYR A 120 -2.38 -5.51 -10.01
N PHE A 121 -1.28 -6.23 -9.79
CA PHE A 121 -0.95 -7.43 -10.57
C PHE A 121 -1.97 -8.55 -10.27
N ALA A 122 -2.26 -8.80 -8.99
CA ALA A 122 -3.31 -9.74 -8.59
C ALA A 122 -4.69 -9.31 -9.12
N ARG A 123 -5.03 -8.01 -9.04
CA ARG A 123 -6.28 -7.48 -9.63
C ARG A 123 -6.37 -7.80 -11.12
N LYS A 124 -5.31 -7.51 -11.90
CA LYS A 124 -5.27 -7.80 -13.35
C LYS A 124 -5.48 -9.29 -13.62
N ARG A 125 -4.78 -10.17 -12.89
CA ARG A 125 -4.91 -11.62 -13.01
C ARG A 125 -6.36 -12.08 -12.75
N GLN A 126 -6.97 -11.67 -11.65
CA GLN A 126 -8.33 -12.03 -11.27
C GLN A 126 -9.35 -11.55 -12.29
N LEU A 127 -9.23 -10.34 -12.80
CA LEU A 127 -10.11 -9.81 -13.86
C LEU A 127 -9.93 -10.55 -15.17
N SER A 128 -8.75 -11.09 -15.48
CA SER A 128 -8.52 -11.89 -16.69
C SER A 128 -9.05 -13.33 -16.55
N THR A 129 -8.87 -13.96 -15.39
CA THR A 129 -9.30 -15.34 -15.13
C THR A 129 -10.76 -15.44 -14.70
N GLY A 130 -11.32 -14.40 -14.07
CA GLY A 130 -12.64 -14.41 -13.45
C GLY A 130 -12.67 -15.11 -12.08
N ILE A 131 -11.52 -15.44 -11.50
CA ILE A 131 -11.40 -16.11 -10.19
C ILE A 131 -10.85 -15.09 -9.18
N PRO A 132 -11.68 -14.59 -8.23
CA PRO A 132 -11.22 -13.67 -7.19
C PRO A 132 -10.45 -14.41 -6.10
N ASP A 133 -9.48 -13.72 -5.50
CA ASP A 133 -8.79 -14.21 -4.31
C ASP A 133 -9.67 -14.04 -3.06
N ALA A 134 -9.39 -14.80 -2.01
CA ALA A 134 -10.07 -14.65 -0.74
C ALA A 134 -9.67 -13.34 -0.03
N ILE A 135 -10.63 -12.69 0.60
CA ILE A 135 -10.37 -11.55 1.48
C ILE A 135 -9.94 -12.10 2.84
N ARG A 136 -8.82 -11.60 3.38
CA ARG A 136 -8.35 -11.96 4.73
C ARG A 136 -9.28 -11.39 5.80
N GLU A 137 -9.16 -11.89 7.04
CA GLU A 137 -9.97 -11.42 8.17
C GLU A 137 -9.79 -9.91 8.38
N PRO A 138 -10.89 -9.17 8.59
CA PRO A 138 -10.85 -7.75 8.92
C PRO A 138 -10.35 -7.53 10.35
N CYS A 139 -9.73 -6.38 10.60
CA CYS A 139 -9.52 -5.91 11.96
C CYS A 139 -10.88 -5.64 12.64
N PRO A 140 -11.18 -6.22 13.80
CA PRO A 140 -12.50 -6.03 14.43
C PRO A 140 -12.74 -4.61 14.96
N SER A 141 -11.67 -3.84 15.23
CA SER A 141 -11.76 -2.48 15.78
C SER A 141 -10.65 -1.57 15.24
N PRO A 142 -10.62 -1.29 13.92
CA PRO A 142 -9.49 -0.61 13.29
C PRO A 142 -9.32 0.85 13.73
N TRP A 143 -10.36 1.46 14.29
CA TRP A 143 -10.39 2.87 14.65
C TRP A 143 -10.24 3.15 16.14
N ASP A 144 -10.24 2.11 16.98
CA ASP A 144 -10.28 2.25 18.45
C ASP A 144 -8.87 2.30 19.07
N SER A 145 -7.82 2.32 18.24
CA SER A 145 -6.44 2.45 18.72
C SER A 145 -6.14 3.87 19.18
N GLU A 146 -5.58 4.00 20.38
CA GLU A 146 -5.04 5.28 20.85
C GLU A 146 -3.77 5.63 20.09
N PRO A 147 -3.60 6.92 19.68
CA PRO A 147 -2.38 7.38 19.05
C PRO A 147 -1.16 7.16 19.96
N LYS A 148 -0.11 6.57 19.41
CA LYS A 148 1.16 6.41 20.11
C LYS A 148 2.17 7.43 19.61
N LEU A 149 3.09 7.82 20.51
CA LEU A 149 4.19 8.70 20.15
C LEU A 149 5.18 7.99 19.25
N PRO A 150 5.90 8.73 18.38
CA PRO A 150 7.04 8.21 17.65
C PRO A 150 8.09 7.60 18.59
N ASP A 151 8.72 6.53 18.16
CA ASP A 151 9.77 5.83 18.89
C ASP A 151 11.02 5.70 18.01
N ALA A 152 12.07 6.42 18.37
CA ALA A 152 13.30 6.48 17.60
C ALA A 152 14.02 5.11 17.52
N GLN A 153 13.88 4.26 18.54
CA GLN A 153 14.45 2.91 18.53
C GLN A 153 13.70 2.02 17.51
N THR A 154 12.38 2.07 17.50
CA THR A 154 11.55 1.37 16.51
C THR A 154 11.91 1.81 15.09
N GLU A 155 12.10 3.11 14.85
CA GLU A 155 12.51 3.61 13.52
C GLU A 155 13.92 3.15 13.14
N ALA A 156 14.86 3.13 14.06
CA ALA A 156 16.23 2.64 13.82
C ALA A 156 16.21 1.14 13.47
N ILE A 157 15.42 0.33 14.18
CA ILE A 157 15.22 -1.09 13.90
C ILE A 157 14.58 -1.28 12.51
N ALA A 158 13.55 -0.50 12.19
CA ALA A 158 12.89 -0.56 10.88
C ALA A 158 13.84 -0.20 9.72
N ARG A 159 14.68 0.84 9.88
CA ARG A 159 15.71 1.20 8.88
C ARG A 159 16.74 0.10 8.69
N HIS A 160 17.20 -0.51 9.78
CA HIS A 160 18.14 -1.63 9.71
C HIS A 160 17.55 -2.84 9.00
N TRP A 161 16.28 -3.17 9.32
CA TRP A 161 15.56 -4.25 8.67
C TRP A 161 15.37 -3.98 7.17
N LEU A 162 14.97 -2.76 6.78
CA LEU A 162 14.84 -2.38 5.37
C LEU A 162 16.18 -2.51 4.61
N ALA A 163 17.28 -2.11 5.21
CA ALA A 163 18.62 -2.30 4.63
C ALA A 163 18.97 -3.79 4.45
N SER A 164 18.46 -4.69 5.31
CA SER A 164 18.70 -6.13 5.22
C SER A 164 17.94 -6.83 4.09
N LEU A 165 16.97 -6.17 3.45
CA LEU A 165 16.23 -6.73 2.31
C LEU A 165 17.15 -7.07 1.10
N THR A 166 18.33 -6.48 1.04
CA THR A 166 19.36 -6.82 0.06
C THR A 166 19.97 -8.22 0.27
N ALA A 167 19.89 -8.78 1.47
CA ALA A 167 20.46 -10.09 1.80
C ALA A 167 19.42 -11.22 1.70
N GLN A 168 18.38 -11.17 2.54
CA GLN A 168 17.25 -12.12 2.51
C GLN A 168 16.00 -11.49 3.10
N PRO A 169 15.02 -11.13 2.28
CA PRO A 169 13.78 -10.58 2.79
C PRO A 169 12.92 -11.68 3.44
N VAL A 170 12.74 -11.57 4.75
CA VAL A 170 11.74 -12.37 5.49
C VAL A 170 10.53 -11.47 5.71
N VAL A 171 9.50 -11.65 4.89
CA VAL A 171 8.29 -10.84 4.94
C VAL A 171 7.05 -11.71 4.72
N ASP A 172 5.95 -11.30 5.33
CA ASP A 172 4.62 -11.78 4.97
C ASP A 172 4.07 -10.86 3.86
N GLU A 173 4.12 -11.32 2.63
CA GLU A 173 3.57 -10.58 1.50
C GLU A 173 2.05 -10.55 1.57
N ILE A 174 1.48 -9.39 1.21
CA ILE A 174 0.04 -9.17 1.27
C ILE A 174 -0.68 -9.96 0.18
N SER A 175 -0.01 -10.24 -0.92
CA SER A 175 -0.54 -11.08 -1.99
C SER A 175 -0.57 -12.54 -1.61
N ALA A 176 -1.74 -13.16 -1.82
CA ALA A 176 -1.92 -14.59 -1.57
C ALA A 176 -1.39 -15.47 -2.71
N GLU A 177 -1.34 -14.96 -3.94
CA GLU A 177 -1.00 -15.73 -5.13
C GLU A 177 -0.08 -14.96 -6.11
N GLY A 178 0.68 -15.74 -6.86
CA GLY A 178 1.66 -15.26 -7.83
C GLY A 178 3.08 -15.18 -7.25
N PRO A 179 4.04 -14.73 -8.05
CA PRO A 179 5.44 -14.70 -7.64
C PRO A 179 5.66 -13.69 -6.51
N ARG A 180 6.40 -14.10 -5.49
CA ARG A 180 6.79 -13.24 -4.37
C ARG A 180 7.81 -12.21 -4.83
N PHE A 181 7.80 -11.01 -4.24
CA PHE A 181 8.74 -9.97 -4.65
C PHE A 181 10.21 -10.40 -4.45
N ALA A 182 10.49 -11.20 -3.42
CA ALA A 182 11.81 -11.76 -3.16
C ALA A 182 12.29 -12.74 -4.25
N ASP A 183 11.35 -13.39 -4.95
CA ASP A 183 11.65 -14.29 -6.05
C ASP A 183 11.81 -13.51 -7.37
N LEU A 184 11.16 -12.34 -7.48
CA LEU A 184 11.19 -11.49 -8.68
C LEU A 184 12.46 -10.65 -8.81
N VAL A 185 12.98 -10.14 -7.68
CA VAL A 185 14.07 -9.15 -7.68
C VAL A 185 15.16 -9.51 -6.69
N GLU A 186 16.40 -9.55 -7.18
CA GLU A 186 17.58 -9.44 -6.34
C GLU A 186 17.81 -7.95 -6.04
N ILE A 187 17.58 -7.56 -4.78
CA ILE A 187 17.62 -6.15 -4.37
C ILE A 187 19.07 -5.73 -4.13
N ASP A 188 19.51 -4.70 -4.86
CA ASP A 188 20.84 -4.09 -4.70
C ASP A 188 20.79 -2.93 -3.68
N THR A 189 19.76 -2.09 -3.75
CA THR A 189 19.61 -0.92 -2.85
C THR A 189 18.17 -0.73 -2.39
N VAL A 190 18.00 -0.10 -1.23
CA VAL A 190 16.70 0.31 -0.69
C VAL A 190 16.75 1.79 -0.31
N GLU A 191 15.92 2.59 -0.93
CA GLU A 191 15.69 4.01 -0.61
C GLU A 191 14.36 4.16 0.14
N ILE A 192 14.40 4.73 1.34
CA ILE A 192 13.21 4.93 2.16
C ILE A 192 12.57 6.26 1.80
N SER A 193 11.40 6.24 1.16
CA SER A 193 10.64 7.45 0.80
C SER A 193 9.85 8.01 1.97
N ALA A 194 9.32 7.12 2.83
CA ALA A 194 8.59 7.48 4.04
C ALA A 194 8.77 6.41 5.11
N LEU A 195 8.87 6.84 6.36
CA LEU A 195 8.91 5.99 7.54
C LEU A 195 8.38 6.79 8.73
N PHE A 196 7.47 6.20 9.49
CA PHE A 196 7.10 6.69 10.80
C PHE A 196 6.85 5.55 11.76
N SER A 197 6.94 5.82 13.05
CA SER A 197 6.62 4.88 14.12
C SER A 197 5.47 5.39 15.00
N ALA A 198 4.79 4.45 15.65
CA ALA A 198 3.81 4.70 16.71
C ALA A 198 3.99 3.61 17.78
N GLY A 199 4.77 3.93 18.82
CA GLY A 199 5.26 2.94 19.78
C GLY A 199 6.09 1.85 19.08
N PRO A 200 5.87 0.55 19.37
CA PRO A 200 6.67 -0.56 18.83
C PRO A 200 6.31 -0.94 17.39
N ARG A 201 5.54 -0.11 16.69
CA ARG A 201 5.12 -0.37 15.32
C ARG A 201 5.59 0.73 14.39
N ALA A 202 5.91 0.37 13.15
CA ALA A 202 6.30 1.32 12.12
C ALA A 202 5.58 1.02 10.79
N ALA A 203 5.40 2.08 9.99
CA ALA A 203 4.95 1.98 8.61
C ALA A 203 5.99 2.61 7.69
N PHE A 204 6.18 2.04 6.51
CA PHE A 204 7.18 2.52 5.55
C PHE A 204 6.68 2.48 4.12
N HIS A 205 7.28 3.32 3.30
CA HIS A 205 7.33 3.21 1.85
C HIS A 205 8.77 3.27 1.39
N ALA A 206 9.16 2.37 0.48
CA ALA A 206 10.52 2.28 -0.01
C ALA A 206 10.56 1.99 -1.51
N VAL A 207 11.63 2.44 -2.16
CA VAL A 207 11.97 2.15 -3.55
C VAL A 207 13.21 1.28 -3.55
N CYS A 208 13.07 0.06 -4.07
CA CYS A 208 14.16 -0.89 -4.23
C CYS A 208 14.65 -0.85 -5.67
N THR A 209 15.95 -0.80 -5.88
CA THR A 209 16.57 -1.09 -7.17
C THR A 209 17.30 -2.41 -7.12
N GLY A 210 17.36 -3.11 -8.24
CA GLY A 210 17.96 -4.43 -8.29
C GLY A 210 17.89 -5.05 -9.67
N ARG A 211 17.97 -6.38 -9.71
CA ARG A 211 17.98 -7.16 -10.94
C ARG A 211 16.81 -8.14 -10.97
N TYR A 212 16.15 -8.21 -12.11
CA TYR A 212 15.07 -9.17 -12.32
C TYR A 212 15.60 -10.62 -12.30
N ARG A 213 15.00 -11.49 -11.50
CA ARG A 213 15.39 -12.91 -11.34
C ARG A 213 14.52 -13.88 -12.13
N GLY A 214 13.37 -13.44 -12.63
CA GLY A 214 12.35 -14.30 -13.21
C GLY A 214 11.05 -14.28 -12.41
N GLY A 215 10.16 -15.22 -12.67
CA GLY A 215 8.94 -15.49 -11.89
C GLY A 215 7.65 -15.00 -12.51
N PHE A 216 7.67 -14.13 -13.52
CA PHE A 216 6.48 -13.86 -14.34
C PHE A 216 6.42 -14.83 -15.52
N ASP A 217 5.29 -15.52 -15.69
CA ASP A 217 5.11 -16.56 -16.72
C ASP A 217 5.16 -16.03 -18.16
N ASP A 218 4.79 -14.75 -18.36
CA ASP A 218 4.76 -14.10 -19.67
C ASP A 218 5.97 -13.20 -19.96
N VAL A 219 7.00 -13.26 -19.12
CA VAL A 219 8.26 -12.52 -19.31
C VAL A 219 9.39 -13.48 -19.69
N ASP A 220 10.00 -13.24 -20.87
CA ASP A 220 11.07 -14.06 -21.40
C ASP A 220 12.31 -14.08 -20.49
N ALA A 221 12.99 -15.24 -20.39
CA ALA A 221 14.22 -15.42 -19.63
C ALA A 221 15.36 -14.48 -20.06
N ALA A 222 15.33 -13.94 -21.29
CA ALA A 222 16.26 -12.91 -21.75
C ALA A 222 16.19 -11.61 -20.92
N HIS A 223 15.15 -11.46 -20.07
CA HIS A 223 15.03 -10.32 -19.15
C HIS A 223 15.76 -10.56 -17.81
N HIS A 224 16.21 -11.77 -17.52
CA HIS A 224 16.97 -12.04 -16.29
C HIS A 224 18.21 -11.16 -16.21
N GLY A 225 18.49 -10.63 -15.03
CA GLY A 225 19.60 -9.70 -14.79
C GLY A 225 19.37 -8.25 -15.23
N LYS A 226 18.24 -7.94 -15.89
CA LYS A 226 17.92 -6.54 -16.24
C LYS A 226 17.74 -5.69 -14.99
N PRO A 227 18.28 -4.46 -14.97
CA PRO A 227 18.00 -3.50 -13.90
C PRO A 227 16.51 -3.20 -13.81
N VAL A 228 15.98 -3.23 -12.59
CA VAL A 228 14.56 -2.98 -12.32
C VAL A 228 14.38 -2.16 -11.05
N THR A 229 13.21 -1.56 -10.94
CA THR A 229 12.75 -0.86 -9.74
C THR A 229 11.50 -1.56 -9.20
N LEU A 230 11.47 -1.79 -7.90
CA LEU A 230 10.32 -2.33 -7.19
C LEU A 230 9.97 -1.39 -6.04
N ARG A 231 8.70 -1.05 -5.89
CA ARG A 231 8.19 -0.22 -4.79
C ARG A 231 7.50 -1.09 -3.78
N LEU A 232 7.74 -0.76 -2.51
CA LEU A 232 7.22 -1.50 -1.37
C LEU A 232 6.55 -0.53 -0.40
N ALA A 233 5.41 -0.91 0.15
CA ALA A 233 4.82 -0.28 1.32
C ALA A 233 4.51 -1.34 2.37
N GLY A 234 4.74 -1.06 3.65
CA GLY A 234 4.57 -2.09 4.67
C GLY A 234 4.32 -1.58 6.07
N LEU A 235 3.81 -2.50 6.89
CA LEU A 235 3.63 -2.35 8.33
C LEU A 235 4.58 -3.31 9.06
N LEU A 236 5.26 -2.81 10.08
CA LEU A 236 6.22 -3.55 10.90
C LEU A 236 5.79 -3.57 12.36
N SER A 237 6.13 -4.64 13.06
CA SER A 237 6.10 -4.73 14.52
C SER A 237 7.46 -5.13 15.03
N THR A 238 7.90 -4.52 16.14
CA THR A 238 9.19 -4.78 16.78
C THR A 238 8.99 -5.23 18.23
N ASP A 239 9.97 -5.98 18.75
CA ASP A 239 10.06 -6.33 20.18
C ASP A 239 11.04 -5.42 20.94
N GLY A 240 11.52 -4.34 20.30
CA GLY A 240 12.52 -3.43 20.83
C GLY A 240 13.97 -3.82 20.51
N ALA A 241 14.19 -5.00 19.89
CA ALA A 241 15.51 -5.45 19.43
C ALA A 241 15.51 -5.74 17.91
N ALA A 242 14.43 -6.29 17.38
CA ALA A 242 14.31 -6.69 15.98
C ALA A 242 12.88 -6.50 15.46
N VAL A 243 12.73 -6.55 14.13
CA VAL A 243 11.41 -6.70 13.50
C VAL A 243 10.95 -8.14 13.68
N ILE A 244 9.81 -8.33 14.35
CA ILE A 244 9.21 -9.65 14.61
C ILE A 244 8.08 -10.00 13.63
N HIS A 245 7.52 -8.99 12.97
CA HIS A 245 6.48 -9.18 11.97
C HIS A 245 6.55 -8.05 10.92
N ALA A 246 6.43 -8.42 9.65
CA ALA A 246 6.44 -7.49 8.53
C ALA A 246 5.38 -7.90 7.50
N GLN A 247 4.48 -6.98 7.18
CA GLN A 247 3.46 -7.14 6.14
C GLN A 247 3.72 -6.14 5.02
N VAL A 248 3.96 -6.61 3.82
CA VAL A 248 4.45 -5.79 2.71
C VAL A 248 3.59 -5.97 1.46
N ALA A 249 3.15 -4.86 0.88
CA ALA A 249 2.61 -4.77 -0.47
C ALA A 249 3.71 -4.35 -1.44
N ALA A 250 3.76 -4.98 -2.62
CA ALA A 250 4.74 -4.70 -3.66
C ALA A 250 4.06 -4.28 -4.96
N ASP A 251 4.60 -3.26 -5.64
CA ASP A 251 4.16 -2.86 -6.99
C ASP A 251 4.63 -3.86 -8.06
N ARG A 252 4.05 -5.06 -8.02
CA ARG A 252 4.36 -6.13 -8.99
C ARG A 252 3.92 -5.76 -10.40
N LEU A 253 2.85 -4.98 -10.56
CA LEU A 253 2.37 -4.55 -11.88
C LEU A 253 3.30 -3.54 -12.53
N GLY A 254 3.81 -2.56 -11.79
CA GLY A 254 4.80 -1.62 -12.28
C GLY A 254 6.10 -2.32 -12.72
N LEU A 255 6.58 -3.25 -11.89
CA LEU A 255 7.72 -4.09 -12.25
C LEU A 255 7.46 -4.88 -13.55
N HIS A 256 6.34 -5.58 -13.65
CA HIS A 256 5.96 -6.36 -14.83
C HIS A 256 5.89 -5.49 -16.10
N ARG A 257 5.27 -4.32 -16.01
CA ARG A 257 5.18 -3.36 -17.14
C ARG A 257 6.55 -2.85 -17.57
N SER A 258 7.46 -2.60 -16.63
CA SER A 258 8.81 -2.13 -16.94
C SER A 258 9.62 -3.13 -17.77
N LEU A 259 9.34 -4.42 -17.61
CA LEU A 259 9.99 -5.50 -18.36
C LEU A 259 9.42 -5.68 -19.78
N LEU A 260 8.11 -5.54 -19.94
CA LEU A 260 7.43 -5.74 -21.24
C LEU A 260 7.39 -4.49 -22.13
N GLY A 261 7.75 -3.32 -21.58
CA GLY A 261 7.58 -2.02 -22.26
C GLY A 261 6.12 -1.54 -22.25
N PRO A 262 5.87 -0.29 -22.68
CA PRO A 262 4.52 0.25 -22.81
C PRO A 262 3.77 -0.55 -23.88
N ARG A 263 2.65 -1.14 -23.50
CA ARG A 263 1.67 -1.74 -24.44
C ARG A 263 0.54 -0.77 -24.68
#